data_d648c5edd0ef6fef75087cc38d0cde6b
#
_entry.id   d648c5edd0ef6fef75087cc38d0cde6b
#
_cell.length_a   1.000
_cell.length_b   1.000
_cell.length_c   1.000
_cell.angle_alpha   90.00
_cell.angle_beta   90.00
_cell.angle_gamma   90.00
#
_symmetry.space_group_name_H-M   'P 1'
#
loop_
_entity.id
_entity.type
_entity.pdbx_description
1 polymer ?
#
loop_
_entity_poly.entity_id
_entity_poly.type
_entity_poly.pdbx_seq_one_letter_code
_entity_poly.pdbx_strand_id
1 'polypeptide(L)'
;MKLWIKEPLAIFAPGLDASAGLLVENGLITEVLARPPEHFDECLDASALVVLPGLINGHHHFYQTLTRAVPAAGNQGLFPWLEALYPIWANL
;
A
#
# COMPACT_ATOMS: atom_id res chain seq x y z
N MET A 1 12.41 -18.28 8.79
CA MET A 1 12.02 -17.27 9.79
C MET A 1 10.51 -17.09 9.72
N LYS A 2 9.85 -17.22 10.86
CA LYS A 2 8.41 -17.02 11.03
C LYS A 2 8.16 -15.68 11.74
N LEU A 3 7.48 -14.78 11.07
CA LEU A 3 7.04 -13.48 11.62
C LEU A 3 5.54 -13.53 11.91
N TRP A 4 5.16 -13.23 13.14
CA TRP A 4 3.77 -13.00 13.49
C TRP A 4 3.44 -11.51 13.45
N ILE A 5 2.53 -11.12 12.52
CA ILE A 5 1.89 -9.80 12.50
C ILE A 5 0.72 -9.86 13.45
N LYS A 6 0.93 -9.34 14.67
CA LYS A 6 0.06 -9.59 15.82
C LYS A 6 -1.10 -8.59 15.89
N GLU A 7 -2.31 -9.13 15.99
CA GLU A 7 -3.53 -8.43 16.44
C GLU A 7 -3.74 -7.05 15.78
N PRO A 8 -3.78 -6.95 14.45
CA PRO A 8 -3.93 -5.66 13.78
C PRO A 8 -5.23 -4.96 14.17
N LEU A 9 -5.19 -3.61 14.23
CA LEU A 9 -6.38 -2.78 14.48
C LEU A 9 -7.47 -3.08 13.44
N ALA A 10 -7.10 -3.29 12.19
CA ALA A 10 -7.94 -3.79 11.12
C ALA A 10 -7.10 -4.54 10.09
N ILE A 11 -7.70 -5.51 9.40
CA ILE A 11 -7.06 -6.29 8.36
C ILE A 11 -8.04 -6.59 7.23
N PHE A 12 -7.59 -6.45 5.98
CA PHE A 12 -8.37 -6.85 4.82
C PHE A 12 -8.20 -8.35 4.57
N ALA A 13 -9.09 -9.14 5.14
CA ALA A 13 -9.13 -10.60 4.98
C ALA A 13 -10.59 -11.08 4.81
N PRO A 14 -11.24 -10.77 3.66
CA PRO A 14 -12.66 -11.01 3.47
C PRO A 14 -13.02 -12.50 3.63
N GLY A 15 -14.03 -12.77 4.47
CA GLY A 15 -14.50 -14.12 4.73
C GLY A 15 -13.65 -14.93 5.71
N LEU A 16 -12.59 -14.35 6.28
CA LEU A 16 -11.70 -15.03 7.24
C LEU A 16 -11.71 -14.31 8.60
N ASP A 17 -11.59 -15.09 9.68
CA ASP A 17 -11.28 -14.51 10.98
C ASP A 17 -9.77 -14.31 11.10
N ALA A 18 -9.35 -13.06 11.07
CA ALA A 18 -7.96 -12.63 11.16
C ALA A 18 -7.69 -11.83 12.46
N SER A 19 -8.49 -12.05 13.50
CA SER A 19 -8.43 -11.28 14.76
C SER A 19 -7.07 -11.39 15.46
N ALA A 20 -6.36 -12.52 15.32
CA ALA A 20 -5.01 -12.68 15.82
C ALA A 20 -3.92 -12.29 14.82
N GLY A 21 -4.28 -11.93 13.58
CA GLY A 21 -3.37 -11.42 12.56
C GLY A 21 -2.91 -12.45 11.55
N LEU A 22 -1.63 -12.37 11.15
CA LEU A 22 -1.04 -13.18 10.10
C LEU A 22 0.25 -13.83 10.53
N LEU A 23 0.52 -15.04 10.01
CA LEU A 23 1.82 -15.67 10.07
C LEU A 23 2.49 -15.57 8.69
N VAL A 24 3.71 -15.05 8.67
CA VAL A 24 4.53 -14.90 7.46
C VAL A 24 5.77 -15.75 7.60
N GLU A 25 6.01 -16.66 6.66
CA GLU A 25 7.20 -17.51 6.65
C GLU A 25 7.93 -17.34 5.32
N ASN A 26 9.22 -17.00 5.40
CA ASN A 26 10.09 -16.81 4.24
C ASN A 26 9.49 -15.83 3.19
N GLY A 27 8.85 -14.75 3.65
CA GLY A 27 8.25 -13.73 2.80
C GLY A 27 6.86 -14.07 2.25
N LEU A 28 6.28 -15.20 2.62
CA LEU A 28 4.94 -15.61 2.21
C LEU A 28 3.98 -15.63 3.41
N ILE A 29 2.75 -15.17 3.21
CA ILE A 29 1.68 -15.34 4.20
C ILE A 29 1.29 -16.81 4.19
N THR A 30 1.55 -17.52 5.28
CA THR A 30 1.25 -18.96 5.41
C THR A 30 -0.06 -19.21 6.14
N GLU A 31 -0.45 -18.32 7.05
CA GLU A 31 -1.70 -18.46 7.80
C GLU A 31 -2.37 -17.13 8.08
N VAL A 32 -3.71 -17.13 8.04
CA VAL A 32 -4.58 -16.09 8.59
C VAL A 32 -5.10 -16.61 9.93
N LEU A 33 -4.84 -15.85 11.00
CA LEU A 33 -4.96 -16.36 12.35
C LEU A 33 -6.18 -15.81 13.08
N ALA A 34 -7.06 -16.72 13.51
CA ALA A 34 -8.12 -16.43 14.48
C ALA A 34 -7.62 -16.51 15.94
N ARG A 35 -6.47 -17.14 16.17
CA ARG A 35 -5.83 -17.31 17.50
C ARG A 35 -4.33 -17.12 17.37
N PRO A 36 -3.63 -16.70 18.44
CA PRO A 36 -2.18 -16.59 18.43
C PRO A 36 -1.51 -17.90 17.97
N PRO A 37 -0.42 -17.82 17.17
CA PRO A 37 0.30 -18.99 16.72
C PRO A 37 1.07 -19.64 17.89
N GLU A 38 1.29 -20.97 17.81
CA GLU A 38 2.05 -21.69 18.84
C GLU A 38 3.54 -21.35 18.80
N HIS A 39 4.07 -21.09 17.59
CA HIS A 39 5.49 -20.83 17.38
C HIS A 39 5.71 -19.70 16.36
N PHE A 40 6.57 -18.78 16.70
CA PHE A 40 7.08 -17.72 15.83
C PHE A 40 8.49 -17.32 16.29
N ASP A 41 9.26 -16.76 15.35
CA ASP A 41 10.63 -16.29 15.63
C ASP A 41 10.62 -14.80 15.99
N GLU A 42 9.79 -14.02 15.28
CA GLU A 42 9.65 -12.58 15.47
C GLU A 42 8.17 -12.18 15.54
N CYS A 43 7.91 -11.06 16.21
CA CYS A 43 6.57 -10.50 16.34
C CYS A 43 6.57 -9.02 16.01
N LEU A 44 5.67 -8.62 15.10
CA LEU A 44 5.33 -7.23 14.85
C LEU A 44 3.98 -6.92 15.51
N ASP A 45 3.98 -6.11 16.54
CA ASP A 45 2.75 -5.61 17.14
C ASP A 45 2.04 -4.65 16.17
N ALA A 46 0.91 -5.07 15.63
CA ALA A 46 0.11 -4.32 14.69
C ALA A 46 -1.18 -3.75 15.31
N SER A 47 -1.29 -3.72 16.63
CA SER A 47 -2.50 -3.29 17.35
C SER A 47 -2.94 -1.84 17.06
N ALA A 48 -2.02 -0.99 16.59
CA ALA A 48 -2.30 0.36 16.11
C ALA A 48 -2.20 0.51 14.58
N LEU A 49 -2.08 -0.58 13.83
CA LEU A 49 -1.85 -0.59 12.39
C LEU A 49 -3.02 -1.23 11.63
N VAL A 50 -3.22 -0.75 10.41
CA VAL A 50 -4.13 -1.39 9.45
C VAL A 50 -3.30 -2.19 8.46
N VAL A 51 -3.68 -3.46 8.25
CA VAL A 51 -3.01 -4.37 7.32
C VAL A 51 -3.84 -4.50 6.05
N LEU A 52 -3.26 -4.11 4.94
CA LEU A 52 -3.87 -4.16 3.61
C LEU A 52 -2.96 -4.92 2.64
N PRO A 53 -3.52 -5.52 1.57
CA PRO A 53 -2.71 -5.97 0.45
C PRO A 53 -1.87 -4.83 -0.13
N GLY A 54 -0.69 -5.14 -0.65
CA GLY A 54 0.13 -4.17 -1.36
C GLY A 54 -0.65 -3.55 -2.52
N LEU A 55 -0.54 -2.24 -2.68
CA LEU A 55 -1.20 -1.53 -3.76
C LEU A 55 -0.55 -1.85 -5.09
N ILE A 56 -1.37 -2.17 -6.10
CA ILE A 56 -0.94 -2.41 -7.46
C ILE A 56 -1.37 -1.22 -8.31
N ASN A 57 -0.39 -0.52 -8.90
CA ASN A 57 -0.65 0.55 -9.85
C ASN A 57 -0.39 0.05 -11.28
N GLY A 58 -1.44 -0.32 -11.98
CA GLY A 58 -1.40 -0.80 -13.35
C GLY A 58 -1.35 0.31 -14.41
N HIS A 59 -1.48 1.57 -14.03
CA HIS A 59 -1.41 2.74 -14.90
C HIS A 59 -0.67 3.87 -14.19
N HIS A 60 0.50 4.23 -14.68
CA HIS A 60 1.34 5.23 -14.04
C HIS A 60 2.11 6.08 -15.06
N HIS A 61 2.23 7.37 -14.74
CA HIS A 61 3.00 8.36 -15.47
C HIS A 61 4.00 9.02 -14.51
N PHE A 62 5.18 8.43 -14.29
CA PHE A 62 6.15 8.87 -13.29
C PHE A 62 6.57 10.34 -13.45
N TYR A 63 6.78 10.79 -14.69
CA TYR A 63 7.20 12.16 -14.99
C TYR A 63 6.17 13.20 -14.52
N GLN A 64 4.88 12.86 -14.46
CA GLN A 64 3.83 13.77 -14.00
C GLN A 64 3.96 14.11 -12.51
N THR A 65 4.61 13.28 -11.71
CA THR A 65 4.80 13.53 -10.28
C THR A 65 5.67 14.76 -10.02
N LEU A 66 6.58 15.09 -10.93
CA LEU A 66 7.46 16.27 -10.84
C LEU A 66 6.72 17.59 -11.01
N THR A 67 5.56 17.57 -11.67
CA THR A 67 4.78 18.77 -12.01
C THR A 67 3.44 18.85 -11.28
N ARG A 68 3.28 18.09 -10.21
CA ARG A 68 2.04 17.95 -9.42
C ARG A 68 1.44 19.27 -8.92
N ALA A 69 2.27 20.27 -8.64
CA ALA A 69 1.89 21.54 -8.06
C ALA A 69 2.33 22.74 -8.91
N VAL A 70 2.44 22.59 -10.24
CA VAL A 70 2.75 23.72 -11.13
C VAL A 70 1.56 24.67 -11.19
N PRO A 71 1.72 25.95 -10.80
CA PRO A 71 0.60 26.90 -10.71
C PRO A 71 -0.13 27.13 -12.03
N ALA A 72 0.58 27.14 -13.14
CA ALA A 72 0.01 27.34 -14.49
C ALA A 72 -0.98 26.23 -14.89
N ALA A 73 -0.86 25.05 -14.28
CA ALA A 73 -1.74 23.91 -14.51
C ALA A 73 -2.85 23.77 -13.46
N GLY A 74 -2.83 24.61 -12.42
CA GLY A 74 -3.80 24.54 -11.32
C GLY A 74 -5.21 24.93 -11.75
N ASN A 75 -6.21 24.16 -11.32
CA ASN A 75 -7.65 24.40 -11.60
C ASN A 75 -8.02 24.46 -13.09
N GLN A 76 -7.22 23.85 -13.96
CA GLN A 76 -7.49 23.78 -15.40
C GLN A 76 -8.31 22.54 -15.76
N GLY A 77 -9.07 22.62 -16.85
CA GLY A 77 -9.61 21.43 -17.52
C GLY A 77 -8.49 20.59 -18.15
N LEU A 78 -8.83 19.39 -18.63
CA LEU A 78 -7.84 18.44 -19.13
C LEU A 78 -6.91 19.02 -20.23
N PHE A 79 -7.48 19.65 -21.25
CA PHE A 79 -6.69 20.14 -22.38
C PHE A 79 -5.77 21.31 -22.02
N PRO A 80 -6.23 22.39 -21.35
CA PRO A 80 -5.35 23.45 -20.87
C PRO A 80 -4.28 22.94 -19.90
N TRP A 81 -4.59 21.95 -19.08
CA TRP A 81 -3.63 21.30 -18.17
C TRP A 81 -2.52 20.59 -18.97
N LEU A 82 -2.89 19.83 -20.00
CA LEU A 82 -1.92 19.18 -20.89
C LEU A 82 -1.07 20.21 -21.64
N GLU A 83 -1.66 21.25 -22.22
CA GLU A 83 -0.96 22.31 -22.95
C GLU A 83 0.08 23.02 -22.07
N ALA A 84 -0.23 23.23 -20.78
CA ALA A 84 0.71 23.84 -19.84
C ALA A 84 1.86 22.91 -19.45
N LEU A 85 1.67 21.60 -19.38
CA LEU A 85 2.63 20.64 -18.85
C LEU A 85 3.44 19.91 -19.89
N TYR A 86 2.92 19.64 -21.10
CA TYR A 86 3.65 18.94 -22.16
C TYR A 86 5.00 19.58 -22.50
N PRO A 87 5.14 20.93 -22.62
CA PRO A 87 6.43 21.55 -22.87
C PRO A 87 7.46 21.28 -21.77
N ILE A 88 7.01 21.11 -20.50
CA ILE A 88 7.88 20.78 -19.39
C ILE A 88 8.33 19.31 -19.50
N TRP A 89 7.39 18.39 -19.74
CA TRP A 89 7.68 16.96 -19.82
C TRP A 89 8.55 16.60 -21.03
N ALA A 90 8.44 17.34 -22.12
CA ALA A 90 9.26 17.12 -23.31
C ALA A 90 10.77 17.39 -23.09
N ASN A 91 11.11 17.99 -21.95
CA ASN A 91 12.49 18.30 -21.56
C ASN A 91 13.02 17.48 -20.38
N LEU A 92 12.29 16.43 -19.95
CA LEU A 92 12.69 15.54 -18.86
C LEU A 92 13.49 14.32 -19.31
#